data_5a01e6c21e428177ae6eadc7d1fa0c29
#
_entry.id   5a01e6c21e428177ae6eadc7d1fa0c29
#
_cell.length_a   1.000
_cell.length_b   1.000
_cell.length_c   1.000
_cell.angle_alpha   90.00
_cell.angle_beta   90.00
_cell.angle_gamma   90.00
#
_symmetry.space_group_name_H-M   'P 1'
#
loop_
_entity.id
_entity.type
_entity.pdbx_description
1 polymer ?
#
loop_
_entity_poly.entity_id
_entity_poly.type
_entity_poly.pdbx_seq_one_letter_code
_entity_poly.pdbx_strand_id
1 'polypeptide(L)'
;FYQPLIKEGYYTFFIDIYATSSLKEFVFALGKGIFEKLKPQGNKFIDRFFSIITSLRIGFKLDSITGEPILELGLGDIHAPETTLEEIFIYLEQADKPCIVAIDEFQQISSYPEKNLEAILRTKVQHCSNSNFVFAGSQRHIMMNIFNSPSRPFYQSVSMMHLGAI
;
A
#
# COMPACT_ATOMS: atom_id res chain seq x y z
N PHE A 1 7.09 0.24 -17.14
CA PHE A 1 6.43 -0.98 -16.66
C PHE A 1 4.93 -0.81 -16.42
N TYR A 2 4.48 0.31 -15.81
CA TYR A 2 3.07 0.55 -15.47
C TYR A 2 2.18 1.04 -16.63
N GLN A 3 2.74 1.69 -17.63
CA GLN A 3 1.98 2.29 -18.75
C GLN A 3 1.13 1.28 -19.55
N PRO A 4 1.64 0.09 -19.89
CA PRO A 4 0.84 -0.93 -20.57
C PRO A 4 -0.34 -1.41 -19.72
N LEU A 5 -0.13 -1.62 -18.41
CA LEU A 5 -1.15 -2.12 -17.48
C LEU A 5 -2.31 -1.15 -17.28
N ILE A 6 -2.05 0.16 -17.29
CA ILE A 6 -3.09 1.19 -17.27
C ILE A 6 -3.95 1.10 -18.54
N LYS A 7 -3.34 0.84 -19.71
CA LYS A 7 -4.07 0.65 -20.97
C LYS A 7 -4.92 -0.62 -20.97
N GLU A 8 -4.50 -1.64 -20.23
CA GLU A 8 -5.24 -2.91 -20.07
C GLU A 8 -6.38 -2.83 -19.03
N GLY A 9 -6.61 -1.68 -18.42
CA GLY A 9 -7.72 -1.48 -17.50
C GLY A 9 -7.46 -1.82 -16.05
N TYR A 10 -6.21 -1.90 -15.62
CA TYR A 10 -5.81 -2.09 -14.22
C TYR A 10 -5.68 -0.76 -13.47
N TYR A 11 -5.96 -0.78 -12.17
CA TYR A 11 -5.42 0.22 -11.27
C TYR A 11 -4.00 -0.16 -10.86
N THR A 12 -3.08 0.78 -10.95
CA THR A 12 -1.68 0.56 -10.56
C THR A 12 -1.28 1.53 -9.47
N PHE A 13 -0.91 1.01 -8.31
CA PHE A 13 -0.46 1.78 -7.16
C PHE A 13 1.02 1.49 -6.91
N PHE A 14 1.82 2.54 -6.79
CA PHE A 14 3.22 2.45 -6.41
C PHE A 14 3.40 3.14 -5.06
N ILE A 15 3.87 2.38 -4.08
CA ILE A 15 4.01 2.81 -2.70
C ILE A 15 5.46 2.60 -2.27
N ASP A 16 6.15 3.68 -1.97
CA ASP A 16 7.48 3.65 -1.37
C ASP A 16 7.34 3.73 0.14
N ILE A 17 7.90 2.74 0.84
CA ILE A 17 7.88 2.66 2.30
C ILE A 17 9.26 2.90 2.93
N TYR A 18 10.22 3.45 2.19
CA TYR A 18 11.58 3.72 2.68
C TYR A 18 11.61 4.51 3.99
N ALA A 19 10.81 5.56 4.08
CA ALA A 19 10.79 6.46 5.22
C ALA A 19 9.85 6.00 6.37
N THR A 20 9.36 4.75 6.33
CA THR A 20 8.44 4.23 7.35
C THR A 20 9.17 3.37 8.38
N SER A 21 8.69 3.41 9.62
CA SER A 21 9.31 2.71 10.77
C SER A 21 8.30 1.98 11.66
N SER A 22 7.02 1.98 11.29
CA SER A 22 5.92 1.38 12.05
C SER A 22 4.74 0.99 11.16
N LEU A 23 3.87 0.11 11.67
CA LEU A 23 2.60 -0.24 11.02
C LEU A 23 1.77 1.02 10.70
N LYS A 24 1.72 1.99 11.61
CA LYS A 24 0.98 3.24 11.42
C LYS A 24 1.47 4.01 10.19
N GLU A 25 2.79 4.16 10.05
CA GLU A 25 3.40 4.86 8.92
C GLU A 25 3.26 4.06 7.61
N PHE A 26 3.39 2.74 7.69
CA PHE A 26 3.15 1.85 6.56
C PHE A 26 1.72 1.98 6.02
N VAL A 27 0.72 1.91 6.88
CA VAL A 27 -0.70 2.02 6.52
C VAL A 27 -1.01 3.41 5.96
N PHE A 28 -0.39 4.46 6.52
CA PHE A 28 -0.49 5.80 5.99
C PHE A 28 0.09 5.91 4.58
N ALA A 29 1.28 5.33 4.33
CA ALA A 29 1.89 5.32 3.00
C ALA A 29 1.01 4.59 1.97
N LEU A 30 0.44 3.43 2.35
CA LEU A 30 -0.52 2.69 1.51
C LEU A 30 -1.75 3.53 1.17
N GLY A 31 -2.43 4.05 2.17
CA GLY A 31 -3.65 4.85 2.00
C GLY A 31 -3.40 6.10 1.17
N LYS A 32 -2.30 6.82 1.44
CA LYS A 32 -1.89 8.00 0.69
C LYS A 32 -1.59 7.67 -0.77
N GLY A 33 -0.80 6.61 -1.02
CA GLY A 33 -0.44 6.22 -2.39
C GLY A 33 -1.66 5.82 -3.23
N ILE A 34 -2.64 5.14 -2.64
CA ILE A 34 -3.92 4.83 -3.30
C ILE A 34 -4.71 6.11 -3.54
N PHE A 35 -4.88 6.95 -2.53
CA PHE A 35 -5.64 8.19 -2.61
C PHE A 35 -5.11 9.15 -3.69
N GLU A 36 -3.80 9.42 -3.70
CA GLU A 36 -3.16 10.31 -4.68
C GLU A 36 -3.34 9.79 -6.12
N LYS A 37 -3.42 8.49 -6.32
CA LYS A 37 -3.67 7.89 -7.63
C LYS A 37 -5.13 7.99 -8.05
N LEU A 38 -6.07 8.01 -7.10
CA LEU A 38 -7.50 8.14 -7.36
C LEU A 38 -7.93 9.59 -7.57
N LYS A 39 -7.25 10.53 -6.92
CA LYS A 39 -7.57 11.96 -6.95
C LYS A 39 -7.80 12.53 -8.37
N PRO A 40 -6.95 12.25 -9.37
CA PRO A 40 -7.17 12.72 -10.74
C PRO A 40 -8.37 12.10 -11.45
N GLN A 41 -8.95 11.00 -10.92
CA GLN A 41 -10.05 10.28 -11.56
C GLN A 41 -11.43 10.85 -11.19
N GLY A 42 -11.47 11.80 -10.24
CA GLY A 42 -12.68 12.55 -9.86
C GLY A 42 -13.32 12.11 -8.55
N ASN A 43 -14.27 12.92 -8.07
CA ASN A 43 -14.86 12.81 -6.74
C ASN A 43 -15.51 11.45 -6.47
N LYS A 44 -16.13 10.81 -7.45
CA LYS A 44 -16.77 9.49 -7.27
C LYS A 44 -15.80 8.42 -6.74
N PHE A 45 -14.55 8.44 -7.18
CA PHE A 45 -13.53 7.49 -6.73
C PHE A 45 -13.05 7.84 -5.32
N ILE A 46 -12.93 9.12 -5.03
CA ILE A 46 -12.57 9.64 -3.71
C ILE A 46 -13.68 9.29 -2.70
N ASP A 47 -14.94 9.53 -3.03
CA ASP A 47 -16.08 9.22 -2.17
C ASP A 47 -16.15 7.72 -1.86
N ARG A 48 -15.92 6.87 -2.86
CA ARG A 48 -15.86 5.41 -2.65
C ARG A 48 -14.69 5.02 -1.75
N PHE A 49 -13.51 5.60 -1.94
CA PHE A 49 -12.36 5.36 -1.09
C PHE A 49 -12.70 5.64 0.38
N PHE A 50 -13.26 6.81 0.67
CA PHE A 50 -13.62 7.18 2.04
C PHE A 50 -14.87 6.48 2.60
N SER A 51 -15.76 5.99 1.75
CA SER A 51 -16.89 5.18 2.21
C SER A 51 -16.46 3.82 2.76
N ILE A 52 -15.30 3.32 2.32
CA ILE A 52 -14.74 2.04 2.77
C ILE A 52 -13.70 2.26 3.87
N ILE A 53 -12.78 3.22 3.68
CA ILE A 53 -11.70 3.49 4.65
C ILE A 53 -12.15 4.59 5.61
N THR A 54 -12.96 4.19 6.59
CA THR A 54 -13.58 5.10 7.55
C THR A 54 -12.66 5.49 8.71
N SER A 55 -11.63 4.69 8.96
CA SER A 55 -10.64 4.92 10.02
C SER A 55 -9.58 5.97 9.63
N LEU A 56 -9.46 6.30 8.34
CA LEU A 56 -8.66 7.44 7.87
C LEU A 56 -9.48 8.72 8.01
N ARG A 57 -9.05 9.61 8.87
CA ARG A 57 -9.63 10.96 8.97
C ARG A 57 -8.93 11.87 7.99
N ILE A 58 -9.73 12.71 7.35
CA ILE A 58 -9.25 13.69 6.38
C ILE A 58 -9.09 15.03 7.09
N GLY A 59 -7.91 15.62 6.96
CA GLY A 59 -7.70 17.03 7.24
C GLY A 59 -8.03 17.87 6.00
N PHE A 60 -8.59 19.04 6.21
CA PHE A 60 -8.69 20.06 5.18
C PHE A 60 -7.59 21.09 5.41
N LYS A 61 -6.73 21.28 4.42
CA LYS A 61 -5.87 22.47 4.36
C LYS A 61 -6.34 23.40 3.27
N LEU A 62 -6.17 24.67 3.46
CA LEU A 62 -6.35 25.64 2.40
C LEU A 62 -5.07 25.70 1.56
N ASP A 63 -5.22 25.62 0.24
CA ASP A 63 -4.11 25.91 -0.67
C ASP A 63 -3.60 27.32 -0.41
N SER A 64 -2.31 27.47 -0.19
CA SER A 64 -1.69 28.75 0.15
C SER A 64 -1.73 29.75 -1.01
N ILE A 65 -1.98 29.28 -2.23
CA ILE A 65 -1.98 30.10 -3.46
C ILE A 65 -3.40 30.38 -3.93
N THR A 66 -4.28 29.35 -3.94
CA THR A 66 -5.65 29.46 -4.47
C THR A 66 -6.69 29.71 -3.39
N GLY A 67 -6.37 29.45 -2.11
CA GLY A 67 -7.32 29.51 -1.00
C GLY A 67 -8.38 28.41 -1.02
N GLU A 68 -8.31 27.47 -1.96
CA GLU A 68 -9.26 26.38 -2.06
C GLU A 68 -8.96 25.27 -1.02
N PRO A 69 -10.00 24.58 -0.52
CA PRO A 69 -9.79 23.47 0.40
C PRO A 69 -9.13 22.29 -0.31
N ILE A 70 -7.95 21.88 0.16
CA ILE A 70 -7.25 20.67 -0.27
C ILE A 70 -7.53 19.58 0.75
N LEU A 71 -7.97 18.42 0.26
CA LEU A 71 -8.02 17.19 1.05
C LEU A 71 -6.59 16.69 1.30
N GLU A 72 -6.20 16.61 2.57
CA GLU A 72 -4.91 16.08 2.99
C GLU A 72 -5.09 14.95 3.99
N LEU A 73 -4.43 13.83 3.74
CA LEU A 73 -4.32 12.74 4.69
C LEU A 73 -3.16 13.03 5.67
N GLY A 74 -3.46 13.10 6.96
CA GLY A 74 -2.48 13.30 8.00
C GLY A 74 -2.14 12.01 8.74
N LEU A 75 -0.85 11.79 9.03
CA LEU A 75 -0.37 10.65 9.83
C LEU A 75 -1.01 10.62 11.23
N GLY A 76 -1.34 11.78 11.80
CA GLY A 76 -1.99 11.91 13.10
C GLY A 76 -3.38 11.28 13.16
N ASP A 77 -4.03 11.13 12.03
CA ASP A 77 -5.43 10.73 11.93
C ASP A 77 -5.64 9.19 11.99
N ILE A 78 -4.57 8.40 11.98
CA ILE A 78 -4.67 6.94 12.12
C ILE A 78 -4.58 6.57 13.60
N HIS A 79 -5.72 6.21 14.19
CA HIS A 79 -5.82 5.79 15.59
C HIS A 79 -5.83 4.27 15.76
N ALA A 80 -6.22 3.52 14.73
CA ALA A 80 -6.28 2.06 14.71
C ALA A 80 -5.65 1.53 13.42
N PRO A 81 -4.31 1.45 13.33
CA PRO A 81 -3.63 1.09 12.07
C PRO A 81 -3.99 -0.31 11.55
N GLU A 82 -4.29 -1.28 12.42
CA GLU A 82 -4.76 -2.61 12.02
C GLU A 82 -6.12 -2.53 11.33
N THR A 83 -7.04 -1.72 11.86
CA THR A 83 -8.36 -1.50 11.26
C THR A 83 -8.22 -0.80 9.91
N THR A 84 -7.37 0.22 9.83
CA THR A 84 -7.11 0.93 8.57
C THR A 84 -6.50 0.00 7.52
N LEU A 85 -5.57 -0.88 7.91
CA LEU A 85 -5.00 -1.89 7.03
C LEU A 85 -6.09 -2.83 6.48
N GLU A 86 -7.01 -3.31 7.34
CA GLU A 86 -8.16 -4.12 6.93
C GLU A 86 -9.02 -3.41 5.88
N GLU A 87 -9.40 -2.17 6.16
CA GLU A 87 -10.23 -1.36 5.28
C GLU A 87 -9.56 -1.12 3.91
N ILE A 88 -8.23 -0.91 3.87
CA ILE A 88 -7.47 -0.78 2.63
C ILE A 88 -7.56 -2.08 1.80
N PHE A 89 -7.41 -3.25 2.42
CA PHE A 89 -7.52 -4.51 1.70
C PHE A 89 -8.96 -4.79 1.23
N ILE A 90 -9.98 -4.42 2.01
CA ILE A 90 -11.38 -4.45 1.59
C ILE A 90 -11.60 -3.55 0.37
N TYR A 91 -11.04 -2.34 0.38
CA TYR A 91 -11.11 -1.44 -0.76
C TYR A 91 -10.50 -2.05 -2.02
N LEU A 92 -9.30 -2.64 -1.92
CA LEU A 92 -8.60 -3.29 -3.03
C LEU A 92 -9.41 -4.49 -3.58
N GLU A 93 -9.99 -5.31 -2.71
CA GLU A 93 -10.81 -6.46 -3.11
C GLU A 93 -12.10 -6.04 -3.80
N GLN A 94 -12.72 -4.95 -3.35
CA GLN A 94 -13.98 -4.44 -3.91
C GLN A 94 -13.79 -3.43 -5.04
N ALA A 95 -12.57 -3.15 -5.48
CA ALA A 95 -12.31 -2.23 -6.57
C ALA A 95 -13.02 -2.71 -7.85
N ASP A 96 -13.54 -1.77 -8.64
CA ASP A 96 -14.25 -2.04 -9.89
C ASP A 96 -13.33 -2.50 -11.04
N LYS A 97 -12.03 -2.44 -10.82
CA LYS A 97 -10.99 -2.96 -11.72
C LYS A 97 -9.94 -3.71 -10.90
N PRO A 98 -9.31 -4.73 -11.49
CA PRO A 98 -8.20 -5.40 -10.82
C PRO A 98 -7.05 -4.42 -10.53
N CYS A 99 -6.39 -4.63 -9.40
CA CYS A 99 -5.35 -3.75 -8.92
C CYS A 99 -3.97 -4.41 -9.02
N ILE A 100 -2.95 -3.58 -9.25
CA ILE A 100 -1.54 -3.96 -9.08
C ILE A 100 -0.95 -3.00 -8.04
N VAL A 101 -0.52 -3.56 -6.92
CA VAL A 101 0.05 -2.83 -5.80
C VAL A 101 1.54 -3.15 -5.72
N ALA A 102 2.38 -2.20 -6.09
CA ALA A 102 3.83 -2.33 -5.95
C ALA A 102 4.28 -1.59 -4.69
N ILE A 103 4.93 -2.33 -3.80
CA ILE A 103 5.48 -1.80 -2.56
C ILE A 103 7.00 -1.84 -2.69
N ASP A 104 7.61 -0.67 -2.73
CA ASP A 104 9.05 -0.51 -2.82
C ASP A 104 9.69 -0.42 -1.43
N GLU A 105 10.95 -0.82 -1.34
CA GLU A 105 11.74 -0.92 -0.10
C GLU A 105 11.07 -1.82 0.95
N PHE A 106 10.41 -2.90 0.49
CA PHE A 106 9.60 -3.80 1.33
C PHE A 106 10.35 -4.39 2.53
N GLN A 107 11.68 -4.51 2.46
CA GLN A 107 12.49 -4.97 3.58
C GLN A 107 12.35 -4.10 4.85
N GLN A 108 11.85 -2.86 4.72
CA GLN A 108 11.64 -1.97 5.87
C GLN A 108 10.71 -2.56 6.94
N ILE A 109 9.73 -3.38 6.54
CA ILE A 109 8.81 -4.04 7.49
C ILE A 109 9.52 -4.91 8.52
N SER A 110 10.73 -5.42 8.20
CA SER A 110 11.50 -6.25 9.14
C SER A 110 12.08 -5.45 10.32
N SER A 111 12.14 -4.13 10.21
CA SER A 111 12.64 -3.22 11.25
C SER A 111 11.53 -2.68 12.17
N TYR A 112 10.26 -2.92 11.83
CA TYR A 112 9.14 -2.37 12.60
C TYR A 112 9.00 -3.06 13.97
N PRO A 113 8.47 -2.35 14.97
CA PRO A 113 8.26 -2.92 16.30
C PRO A 113 7.15 -3.99 16.32
N GLU A 114 6.24 -3.96 15.35
CA GLU A 114 5.10 -4.90 15.26
C GLU A 114 5.55 -6.25 14.68
N LYS A 115 5.90 -7.18 15.56
CA LYS A 115 6.50 -8.49 15.19
C LYS A 115 5.60 -9.40 14.34
N ASN A 116 4.28 -9.20 14.37
CA ASN A 116 3.31 -10.01 13.65
C ASN A 116 2.90 -9.42 12.28
N LEU A 117 3.45 -8.27 11.89
CA LEU A 117 3.05 -7.57 10.67
C LEU A 117 3.22 -8.43 9.41
N GLU A 118 4.32 -9.16 9.28
CA GLU A 118 4.52 -10.05 8.13
C GLU A 118 3.42 -11.11 8.00
N ALA A 119 3.02 -11.72 9.12
CA ALA A 119 1.96 -12.72 9.12
C ALA A 119 0.61 -12.12 8.74
N ILE A 120 0.30 -10.94 9.25
CA ILE A 120 -0.91 -10.19 8.91
C ILE A 120 -0.92 -9.86 7.40
N LEU A 121 0.16 -9.25 6.89
CA LEU A 121 0.27 -8.90 5.47
C LEU A 121 0.17 -10.14 4.57
N ARG A 122 0.87 -11.22 4.93
CA ARG A 122 0.82 -12.48 4.17
C ARG A 122 -0.61 -12.99 4.05
N THR A 123 -1.37 -12.98 5.14
CA THR A 123 -2.77 -13.40 5.16
C THR A 123 -3.63 -12.49 4.29
N LYS A 124 -3.48 -11.17 4.41
CA LYS A 124 -4.23 -10.19 3.61
C LYS A 124 -3.96 -10.33 2.12
N VAL A 125 -2.69 -10.39 1.74
CA VAL A 125 -2.26 -10.57 0.33
C VAL A 125 -2.84 -11.85 -0.26
N GLN A 126 -2.83 -12.94 0.49
CA GLN A 126 -3.33 -14.24 0.02
C GLN A 126 -4.84 -14.23 -0.24
N HIS A 127 -5.61 -13.47 0.53
CA HIS A 127 -7.07 -13.41 0.40
C HIS A 127 -7.56 -12.29 -0.51
N CYS A 128 -6.68 -11.40 -0.96
CA CYS A 128 -7.04 -10.30 -1.86
C CYS A 128 -6.97 -10.76 -3.32
N SER A 129 -8.06 -11.35 -3.81
CA SER A 129 -8.13 -11.98 -5.14
C SER A 129 -8.16 -10.98 -6.30
N ASN A 130 -8.68 -9.78 -6.05
CA ASN A 130 -8.77 -8.71 -7.05
C ASN A 130 -7.49 -7.88 -7.21
N SER A 131 -6.40 -8.28 -6.53
CA SER A 131 -5.14 -7.53 -6.56
C SER A 131 -3.92 -8.43 -6.70
N ASN A 132 -2.95 -7.96 -7.48
CA ASN A 132 -1.61 -8.54 -7.55
C ASN A 132 -0.62 -7.64 -6.82
N PHE A 133 0.25 -8.25 -6.03
CA PHE A 133 1.25 -7.52 -5.25
C PHE A 133 2.65 -7.75 -5.82
N VAL A 134 3.41 -6.66 -5.92
CA VAL A 134 4.82 -6.67 -6.30
C VAL A 134 5.62 -6.09 -5.14
N PHE A 135 6.53 -6.88 -4.59
CA PHE A 135 7.41 -6.45 -3.51
C PHE A 135 8.80 -6.19 -4.11
N ALA A 136 9.24 -4.95 -4.08
CA ALA A 136 10.56 -4.53 -4.50
C ALA A 136 11.41 -4.15 -3.28
N GLY A 137 12.72 -4.25 -3.40
CA GLY A 137 13.64 -3.86 -2.34
C GLY A 137 15.09 -3.93 -2.80
N SER A 138 15.89 -3.02 -2.28
CA SER A 138 17.32 -2.89 -2.61
C SER A 138 18.23 -3.79 -1.76
N GLN A 139 17.78 -4.20 -0.56
CA GLN A 139 18.57 -5.03 0.35
C GLN A 139 18.30 -6.53 0.11
N ARG A 140 18.97 -7.06 -0.90
CA ARG A 140 18.77 -8.44 -1.38
C ARG A 140 18.79 -9.49 -0.28
N HIS A 141 19.71 -9.41 0.67
CA HIS A 141 19.84 -10.42 1.73
C HIS A 141 18.61 -10.42 2.69
N ILE A 142 18.04 -9.25 2.97
CA ILE A 142 16.81 -9.15 3.79
C ILE A 142 15.61 -9.65 2.99
N MET A 143 15.46 -9.26 1.72
CA MET A 143 14.39 -9.77 0.85
C MET A 143 14.44 -11.29 0.72
N MET A 144 15.62 -11.87 0.53
CA MET A 144 15.82 -13.33 0.51
C MET A 144 15.44 -13.97 1.85
N ASN A 145 15.72 -13.32 2.99
CA ASN A 145 15.31 -13.82 4.29
C ASN A 145 13.78 -13.83 4.43
N ILE A 146 13.09 -12.74 4.04
CA ILE A 146 11.62 -12.62 4.12
C ILE A 146 10.92 -13.73 3.31
N PHE A 147 11.37 -13.98 2.07
CA PHE A 147 10.64 -14.82 1.12
C PHE A 147 11.16 -16.27 1.01
N ASN A 148 12.40 -16.53 1.39
CA ASN A 148 13.01 -17.86 1.23
C ASN A 148 13.38 -18.55 2.56
N SER A 149 13.20 -17.89 3.71
CA SER A 149 13.45 -18.52 4.99
C SER A 149 12.21 -19.31 5.47
N PRO A 150 12.35 -20.62 5.79
CA PRO A 150 11.23 -21.45 6.25
C PRO A 150 10.53 -20.95 7.52
N SER A 151 11.23 -20.14 8.32
CA SER A 151 10.69 -19.58 9.57
C SER A 151 9.87 -18.30 9.37
N ARG A 152 9.80 -17.76 8.15
CA ARG A 152 9.15 -16.48 7.87
C ARG A 152 7.76 -16.68 7.26
N PRO A 153 6.79 -15.80 7.57
CA PRO A 153 5.41 -15.90 7.07
C PRO A 153 5.30 -15.94 5.54
N PHE A 154 6.14 -15.17 4.83
CA PHE A 154 6.14 -15.12 3.37
C PHE A 154 6.90 -16.25 2.67
N TYR A 155 7.36 -17.28 3.41
CA TYR A 155 8.09 -18.39 2.81
C TYR A 155 7.35 -18.99 1.60
N GLN A 156 8.04 -19.07 0.46
CA GLN A 156 7.54 -19.62 -0.81
C GLN A 156 6.18 -19.04 -1.29
N SER A 157 5.89 -17.79 -0.96
CA SER A 157 4.61 -17.15 -1.31
C SER A 157 4.68 -16.24 -2.54
N VAL A 158 5.86 -16.08 -3.14
CA VAL A 158 6.10 -15.20 -4.30
C VAL A 158 6.98 -15.86 -5.34
N SER A 159 6.90 -15.39 -6.58
CA SER A 159 7.90 -15.65 -7.62
C SER A 159 8.98 -14.59 -7.56
N MET A 160 10.23 -14.99 -7.40
CA MET A 160 11.38 -14.10 -7.29
C MET A 160 11.92 -13.71 -8.67
N MET A 161 12.15 -12.42 -8.88
CA MET A 161 12.84 -11.89 -10.05
C MET A 161 14.07 -11.10 -9.59
N HIS A 162 15.23 -11.41 -10.15
CA HIS A 162 16.46 -10.68 -9.90
C HIS A 162 16.74 -9.73 -11.07
N LEU A 163 16.78 -8.44 -10.79
CA LEU A 163 17.24 -7.44 -11.73
C LEU A 163 18.77 -7.30 -11.58
N GLY A 164 19.50 -7.51 -12.67
CA GLY A 164 20.94 -7.24 -12.71
C GLY A 164 21.23 -5.74 -12.67
N ALA A 165 22.50 -5.37 -12.50
CA ALA A 165 22.94 -3.98 -12.69
C ALA A 165 22.64 -3.53 -14.14
N ILE A 166 22.08 -2.34 -14.26
CA ILE A 166 21.86 -1.66 -15.54
C ILE A 166 23.16 -0.99 -15.97
#